data_589aebd140b940ab7694f1829721cc67
#
_entry.id   589aebd140b940ab7694f1829721cc67
#
_cell.length_a   1.000
_cell.length_b   1.000
_cell.length_c   1.000
_cell.angle_alpha   90.00
_cell.angle_beta   90.00
_cell.angle_gamma   90.00
#
_symmetry.space_group_name_H-M   'P 1'
#
loop_
_entity.id
_entity.type
_entity.pdbx_description
1 polymer ?
#
loop_
_entity_poly.entity_id
_entity_poly.type
_entity_poly.pdbx_seq_one_letter_code
_entity_poly.pdbx_strand_id
1 'polypeptide(L)'
;ITKNAQQDKMNKAFAYKKCKQLNSYHPRLVPKPDQVSAAAELINAAKKPYLFVGHGVLISKAETELKAFVEKTGIPVASTLLGLSAFPVDHPLYVGMLGMHGNYGSNVLINDADLIIAVGMRFDDRVTGELSKFALNAKIVHIEIDPAEINKIMKADAPVVGDAKEALKELLAKVSKNEHTAWLNQFKELNKLEFEKVVKPEIMPHADGA
;
A
#
# COMPACT_ATOMS: atom_id res chain seq x y z
N ILE A 1 21.65 -8.74 16.95
CA ILE A 1 22.92 -9.48 17.15
C ILE A 1 23.75 -8.66 18.13
N THR A 2 24.22 -9.29 19.20
CA THR A 2 25.05 -8.62 20.22
C THR A 2 26.41 -8.24 19.66
N LYS A 3 27.02 -7.17 20.20
CA LYS A 3 28.32 -6.67 19.75
C LYS A 3 29.41 -7.74 19.85
N ASN A 4 29.37 -8.57 20.88
CA ASN A 4 30.33 -9.66 21.09
C ASN A 4 30.25 -10.69 19.94
N ALA A 5 29.06 -11.09 19.56
CA ALA A 5 28.85 -12.05 18.45
C ALA A 5 29.32 -11.51 17.08
N GLN A 6 29.30 -10.17 16.90
CA GLN A 6 29.81 -9.53 15.69
C GLN A 6 31.35 -9.45 15.66
N GLN A 7 31.98 -9.42 16.83
CA GLN A 7 33.45 -9.28 17.01
C GLN A 7 34.15 -10.64 17.13
N ASP A 8 33.39 -11.71 17.35
CA ASP A 8 33.96 -13.05 17.53
C ASP A 8 34.57 -13.59 16.22
N LYS A 9 35.71 -14.27 16.39
CA LYS A 9 36.42 -14.88 15.26
C LYS A 9 36.05 -16.35 15.14
N MET A 10 35.68 -16.77 13.97
CA MET A 10 35.44 -18.19 13.69
C MET A 10 36.75 -18.96 13.58
N ASN A 11 36.84 -20.07 14.29
CA ASN A 11 38.02 -20.97 14.27
C ASN A 11 38.07 -21.85 12.99
N LYS A 12 37.06 -21.80 12.13
CA LYS A 12 36.99 -22.57 10.87
C LYS A 12 36.59 -21.65 9.74
N ALA A 13 37.15 -21.90 8.57
CA ALA A 13 36.73 -21.21 7.36
C ALA A 13 35.24 -21.45 7.10
N PHE A 14 34.48 -20.36 6.97
CA PHE A 14 33.07 -20.44 6.61
C PHE A 14 32.92 -20.66 5.11
N ALA A 15 32.27 -21.75 4.73
CA ALA A 15 31.88 -22.00 3.35
C ALA A 15 30.36 -21.81 3.22
N TYR A 16 29.95 -20.77 2.50
CA TYR A 16 28.54 -20.55 2.19
C TYR A 16 28.02 -21.65 1.25
N LYS A 17 26.99 -22.34 1.68
CA LYS A 17 26.21 -23.23 0.79
C LYS A 17 24.89 -22.53 0.50
N LYS A 18 24.63 -22.26 -0.80
CA LYS A 18 23.34 -21.71 -1.22
C LYS A 18 22.22 -22.64 -0.79
N CYS A 19 21.36 -22.15 0.09
CA CYS A 19 20.14 -22.86 0.46
C CYS A 19 19.17 -22.79 -0.73
N LYS A 20 18.78 -23.96 -1.25
CA LYS A 20 17.83 -24.02 -2.37
C LYS A 20 16.38 -23.98 -1.88
N GLN A 21 16.13 -24.36 -0.63
CA GLN A 21 14.80 -24.44 -0.05
C GLN A 21 14.89 -24.35 1.48
N LEU A 22 13.98 -23.56 2.09
CA LEU A 22 13.77 -23.54 3.53
C LEU A 22 12.65 -24.50 3.86
N ASN A 23 12.89 -25.47 4.73
CA ASN A 23 11.94 -26.55 5.04
C ASN A 23 10.61 -26.05 5.67
N SER A 24 10.61 -24.87 6.25
CA SER A 24 9.46 -24.28 6.96
C SER A 24 8.81 -23.09 6.24
N TYR A 25 9.33 -22.70 5.07
CA TYR A 25 8.84 -21.52 4.37
C TYR A 25 8.30 -21.89 2.98
N HIS A 26 6.98 -21.96 2.88
CA HIS A 26 6.26 -22.27 1.64
C HIS A 26 5.18 -21.21 1.39
N PRO A 27 5.56 -20.01 0.91
CA PRO A 27 4.59 -18.96 0.65
C PRO A 27 3.61 -19.40 -0.45
N ARG A 28 2.34 -19.10 -0.25
CA ARG A 28 1.33 -19.28 -1.28
C ARG A 28 1.45 -18.14 -2.28
N LEU A 29 1.87 -18.44 -3.50
CA LEU A 29 2.00 -17.42 -4.55
C LEU A 29 0.65 -17.09 -5.18
N VAL A 30 -0.16 -18.10 -5.49
CA VAL A 30 -1.49 -17.90 -6.11
C VAL A 30 -2.56 -17.83 -5.02
N PRO A 31 -3.36 -16.73 -4.97
CA PRO A 31 -4.43 -16.59 -4.01
C PRO A 31 -5.57 -17.59 -4.26
N LYS A 32 -6.40 -17.82 -3.24
CA LYS A 32 -7.60 -18.64 -3.42
C LYS A 32 -8.67 -17.90 -4.20
N PRO A 33 -9.39 -18.56 -5.13
CA PRO A 33 -10.43 -17.91 -5.94
C PRO A 33 -11.58 -17.30 -5.14
N ASP A 34 -11.95 -17.89 -4.01
CA ASP A 34 -12.97 -17.38 -3.08
C ASP A 34 -12.54 -16.08 -2.41
N GLN A 35 -11.27 -15.97 -2.00
CA GLN A 35 -10.70 -14.73 -1.45
C GLN A 35 -10.70 -13.60 -2.49
N VAL A 36 -10.29 -13.90 -3.73
CA VAL A 36 -10.29 -12.93 -4.82
C VAL A 36 -11.72 -12.48 -5.14
N SER A 37 -12.69 -13.38 -5.15
CA SER A 37 -14.09 -13.04 -5.42
C SER A 37 -14.67 -12.13 -4.35
N ALA A 38 -14.46 -12.46 -3.06
CA ALA A 38 -14.91 -11.61 -1.95
C ALA A 38 -14.28 -10.21 -1.99
N ALA A 39 -12.99 -10.11 -2.31
CA ALA A 39 -12.32 -8.83 -2.47
C ALA A 39 -12.89 -8.03 -3.66
N ALA A 40 -13.11 -8.67 -4.81
CA ALA A 40 -13.68 -8.02 -5.98
C ALA A 40 -15.11 -7.50 -5.74
N GLU A 41 -15.94 -8.21 -4.98
CA GLU A 41 -17.27 -7.75 -4.59
C GLU A 41 -17.21 -6.47 -3.76
N LEU A 42 -16.32 -6.39 -2.77
CA LEU A 42 -16.13 -5.18 -1.98
C LEU A 42 -15.62 -4.01 -2.83
N ILE A 43 -14.66 -4.27 -3.72
CA ILE A 43 -14.09 -3.26 -4.62
C ILE A 43 -15.17 -2.71 -5.57
N ASN A 44 -15.97 -3.56 -6.15
CA ASN A 44 -17.03 -3.16 -7.07
C ASN A 44 -18.17 -2.39 -6.40
N ALA A 45 -18.40 -2.61 -5.10
CA ALA A 45 -19.47 -1.95 -4.34
C ALA A 45 -19.04 -0.61 -3.72
N ALA A 46 -17.73 -0.35 -3.62
CA ALA A 46 -17.20 0.82 -2.92
C ALA A 46 -17.51 2.13 -3.65
N LYS A 47 -17.83 3.18 -2.89
CA LYS A 47 -18.09 4.53 -3.39
C LYS A 47 -16.88 5.47 -3.18
N LYS A 48 -16.13 5.24 -2.11
CA LYS A 48 -14.94 5.99 -1.74
C LYS A 48 -13.76 5.05 -1.48
N PRO A 49 -13.38 4.20 -2.46
CA PRO A 49 -12.27 3.27 -2.29
C PRO A 49 -10.94 4.02 -2.26
N TYR A 50 -9.99 3.49 -1.49
CA TYR A 50 -8.65 4.03 -1.39
C TYR A 50 -7.61 2.91 -1.40
N LEU A 51 -6.63 2.99 -2.29
CA LEU A 51 -5.63 1.96 -2.48
C LEU A 51 -4.30 2.36 -1.85
N PHE A 52 -3.77 1.51 -0.97
CA PHE A 52 -2.49 1.66 -0.31
C PHE A 52 -1.47 0.70 -0.90
N VAL A 53 -0.35 1.26 -1.36
CA VAL A 53 0.70 0.49 -2.01
C VAL A 53 1.91 0.38 -1.11
N GLY A 54 2.31 -0.84 -0.80
CA GLY A 54 3.50 -1.16 -0.02
C GLY A 54 4.64 -1.75 -0.85
N HIS A 55 5.73 -2.09 -0.15
CA HIS A 55 6.94 -2.64 -0.76
C HIS A 55 6.74 -4.00 -1.44
N GLY A 56 5.75 -4.77 -1.00
CA GLY A 56 5.41 -6.06 -1.60
C GLY A 56 5.12 -5.99 -3.09
N VAL A 57 4.60 -4.85 -3.59
CA VAL A 57 4.37 -4.62 -5.02
C VAL A 57 5.68 -4.60 -5.80
N LEU A 58 6.71 -3.91 -5.29
CA LEU A 58 8.05 -3.87 -5.91
C LEU A 58 8.76 -5.23 -5.84
N ILE A 59 8.67 -5.92 -4.70
CA ILE A 59 9.27 -7.26 -4.54
C ILE A 59 8.64 -8.24 -5.53
N SER A 60 7.33 -8.18 -5.71
CA SER A 60 6.56 -9.02 -6.61
C SER A 60 6.70 -8.61 -8.09
N LYS A 61 7.29 -7.44 -8.38
CA LYS A 61 7.34 -6.82 -9.72
C LYS A 61 5.94 -6.69 -10.33
N ALA A 62 5.01 -6.17 -9.55
CA ALA A 62 3.59 -6.07 -9.87
C ALA A 62 3.16 -4.67 -10.35
N GLU A 63 4.10 -3.78 -10.69
CA GLU A 63 3.83 -2.38 -11.03
C GLU A 63 2.91 -2.26 -12.25
N THR A 64 3.10 -3.13 -13.24
CA THR A 64 2.28 -3.16 -14.46
C THR A 64 0.85 -3.58 -14.16
N GLU A 65 0.67 -4.63 -13.36
CA GLU A 65 -0.64 -5.13 -12.96
C GLU A 65 -1.36 -4.15 -12.04
N LEU A 66 -0.61 -3.50 -11.15
CA LEU A 66 -1.12 -2.44 -10.29
C LEU A 66 -1.65 -1.27 -11.13
N LYS A 67 -0.85 -0.79 -12.09
CA LYS A 67 -1.26 0.31 -12.97
C LYS A 67 -2.52 -0.03 -13.74
N ALA A 68 -2.58 -1.21 -14.36
CA ALA A 68 -3.75 -1.67 -15.10
C ALA A 68 -5.00 -1.78 -14.20
N PHE A 69 -4.83 -2.25 -12.95
CA PHE A 69 -5.90 -2.33 -11.96
C PHE A 69 -6.44 -0.95 -11.59
N VAL A 70 -5.55 -0.01 -11.31
CA VAL A 70 -5.89 1.37 -10.95
C VAL A 70 -6.58 2.10 -12.10
N GLU A 71 -6.05 1.98 -13.32
CA GLU A 71 -6.65 2.60 -14.52
C GLU A 71 -8.03 2.02 -14.83
N LYS A 72 -8.25 0.73 -14.57
CA LYS A 72 -9.57 0.10 -14.75
C LYS A 72 -10.58 0.56 -13.70
N THR A 73 -10.15 0.65 -12.44
CA THR A 73 -11.06 0.92 -11.32
C THR A 73 -11.22 2.39 -10.97
N GLY A 74 -10.32 3.27 -11.44
CA GLY A 74 -10.35 4.70 -11.13
C GLY A 74 -10.08 5.05 -9.66
N ILE A 75 -9.49 4.12 -8.90
CA ILE A 75 -9.27 4.26 -7.45
C ILE A 75 -8.07 5.14 -7.17
N PRO A 76 -8.19 6.17 -6.28
CA PRO A 76 -7.03 6.94 -5.82
C PRO A 76 -5.99 6.06 -5.12
N VAL A 77 -4.70 6.32 -5.39
CA VAL A 77 -3.55 5.53 -4.91
C VAL A 77 -2.65 6.38 -4.04
N ALA A 78 -2.32 5.88 -2.84
CA ALA A 78 -1.22 6.41 -2.05
C ALA A 78 -0.18 5.33 -1.76
N SER A 79 1.09 5.74 -1.70
CA SER A 79 2.20 4.86 -1.37
C SER A 79 2.60 4.97 0.09
N THR A 80 2.99 3.85 0.70
CA THR A 80 3.79 3.88 1.93
C THR A 80 5.21 4.34 1.60
N LEU A 81 6.02 4.70 2.59
CA LEU A 81 7.42 5.09 2.37
C LEU A 81 8.19 4.03 1.56
N LEU A 82 8.05 2.75 1.90
CA LEU A 82 8.73 1.66 1.17
C LEU A 82 7.98 1.23 -0.11
N GLY A 83 6.77 1.75 -0.33
CA GLY A 83 5.99 1.56 -1.56
C GLY A 83 6.21 2.67 -2.59
N LEU A 84 7.01 3.69 -2.29
CA LEU A 84 7.40 4.71 -3.26
C LEU A 84 8.04 4.04 -4.49
N SER A 85 7.76 4.58 -5.67
CA SER A 85 8.15 4.05 -6.99
C SER A 85 7.36 2.83 -7.49
N ALA A 86 6.48 2.23 -6.68
CA ALA A 86 5.60 1.15 -7.14
C ALA A 86 4.47 1.64 -8.06
N PHE A 87 4.18 2.94 -8.04
CA PHE A 87 3.19 3.58 -8.90
C PHE A 87 3.72 4.93 -9.38
N PRO A 88 3.48 5.34 -10.65
CA PRO A 88 3.98 6.62 -11.18
C PRO A 88 3.44 7.82 -10.40
N VAL A 89 4.32 8.70 -9.95
CA VAL A 89 3.96 9.87 -9.13
C VAL A 89 3.24 10.97 -9.92
N ASP A 90 3.41 10.99 -11.22
CA ASP A 90 2.76 11.92 -12.17
C ASP A 90 1.41 11.42 -12.67
N HIS A 91 1.01 10.21 -12.28
CA HIS A 91 -0.27 9.64 -12.68
C HIS A 91 -1.44 10.38 -12.02
N PRO A 92 -2.54 10.72 -12.77
CA PRO A 92 -3.66 11.51 -12.25
C PRO A 92 -4.38 10.92 -11.02
N LEU A 93 -4.28 9.61 -10.82
CA LEU A 93 -4.87 8.88 -9.69
C LEU A 93 -3.90 8.74 -8.50
N TYR A 94 -2.64 9.15 -8.64
CA TYR A 94 -1.70 9.17 -7.51
C TYR A 94 -2.00 10.38 -6.62
N VAL A 95 -2.23 10.14 -5.33
CA VAL A 95 -2.63 11.19 -4.39
C VAL A 95 -1.57 11.48 -3.33
N GLY A 96 -0.40 10.83 -3.41
CA GLY A 96 0.74 11.13 -2.55
C GLY A 96 1.16 9.96 -1.66
N MET A 97 1.93 10.27 -0.63
CA MET A 97 2.39 9.34 0.38
C MET A 97 1.48 9.40 1.61
N LEU A 98 1.25 8.26 2.25
CA LEU A 98 0.52 8.15 3.50
C LEU A 98 1.45 7.79 4.68
N GLY A 99 0.99 8.05 5.90
CA GLY A 99 1.73 7.78 7.13
C GLY A 99 2.34 9.01 7.77
N MET A 100 3.26 8.82 8.73
CA MET A 100 3.82 9.88 9.59
C MET A 100 4.43 11.05 8.80
N HIS A 101 5.05 10.77 7.66
CA HIS A 101 5.67 11.76 6.78
C HIS A 101 4.90 11.93 5.46
N GLY A 102 3.62 11.52 5.46
CA GLY A 102 2.77 11.56 4.28
C GLY A 102 2.12 12.92 4.05
N ASN A 103 1.49 13.05 2.89
CA ASN A 103 0.75 14.24 2.50
C ASN A 103 -0.52 14.42 3.35
N TYR A 104 -0.89 15.67 3.55
CA TYR A 104 -2.06 16.04 4.35
C TYR A 104 -3.34 15.39 3.84
N GLY A 105 -3.64 15.53 2.54
CA GLY A 105 -4.81 14.94 1.92
C GLY A 105 -4.84 13.42 2.02
N SER A 106 -3.68 12.78 1.79
CA SER A 106 -3.55 11.32 1.87
C SER A 106 -3.86 10.77 3.28
N ASN A 107 -3.48 11.50 4.33
CA ASN A 107 -3.73 11.08 5.71
C ASN A 107 -5.14 11.40 6.20
N VAL A 108 -5.66 12.60 5.90
CA VAL A 108 -6.98 13.04 6.39
C VAL A 108 -8.11 12.21 5.80
N LEU A 109 -8.05 11.92 4.49
CA LEU A 109 -9.13 11.21 3.78
C LEU A 109 -9.19 9.70 4.03
N ILE A 110 -8.25 9.14 4.79
CA ILE A 110 -8.32 7.74 5.24
C ILE A 110 -9.63 7.45 5.98
N ASN A 111 -10.07 8.37 6.84
CA ASN A 111 -11.28 8.20 7.66
C ASN A 111 -12.59 8.43 6.90
N ASP A 112 -12.53 9.03 5.72
CA ASP A 112 -13.68 9.23 4.85
C ASP A 112 -13.86 8.10 3.83
N ALA A 113 -12.86 7.23 3.69
CA ALA A 113 -12.92 6.06 2.83
C ALA A 113 -13.94 5.03 3.34
N ASP A 114 -14.67 4.40 2.43
CA ASP A 114 -15.55 3.26 2.73
C ASP A 114 -14.88 1.91 2.47
N LEU A 115 -13.77 1.90 1.73
CA LEU A 115 -12.95 0.74 1.48
C LEU A 115 -11.47 1.12 1.40
N ILE A 116 -10.64 0.39 2.13
CA ILE A 116 -9.18 0.42 1.97
C ILE A 116 -8.72 -0.88 1.30
N ILE A 117 -7.92 -0.75 0.25
CA ILE A 117 -7.29 -1.87 -0.44
C ILE A 117 -5.80 -1.78 -0.17
N ALA A 118 -5.28 -2.60 0.72
CA ALA A 118 -3.86 -2.65 1.08
C ALA A 118 -3.15 -3.73 0.27
N VAL A 119 -2.16 -3.34 -0.53
CA VAL A 119 -1.42 -4.25 -1.43
C VAL A 119 0.05 -4.30 -1.02
N GLY A 120 0.48 -5.46 -0.51
CA GLY A 120 1.87 -5.70 -0.11
C GLY A 120 2.37 -4.76 0.98
N MET A 121 1.52 -4.44 1.96
CA MET A 121 1.83 -3.63 3.13
C MET A 121 1.21 -4.23 4.40
N ARG A 122 1.86 -4.09 5.53
CA ARG A 122 1.51 -4.75 6.80
C ARG A 122 0.82 -3.88 7.85
N PHE A 123 0.29 -2.73 7.50
CA PHE A 123 -0.31 -1.78 8.45
C PHE A 123 0.60 -1.40 9.62
N ASP A 124 1.84 -1.03 9.29
CA ASP A 124 2.85 -0.57 10.25
C ASP A 124 2.35 0.67 11.04
N ASP A 125 2.79 0.84 12.28
CA ASP A 125 2.42 1.97 13.13
C ASP A 125 2.81 3.34 12.54
N ARG A 126 3.84 3.39 11.69
CA ARG A 126 4.23 4.59 10.95
C ARG A 126 3.21 5.02 9.90
N VAL A 127 2.34 4.10 9.49
CA VAL A 127 1.23 4.36 8.57
C VAL A 127 -0.07 4.58 9.32
N THR A 128 -0.38 3.70 10.27
CA THR A 128 -1.67 3.72 10.96
C THR A 128 -1.75 4.73 12.09
N GLY A 129 -0.62 5.01 12.74
CA GLY A 129 -0.62 5.80 13.96
C GLY A 129 -1.51 5.16 15.04
N GLU A 130 -2.41 5.94 15.63
CA GLU A 130 -3.36 5.48 16.64
C GLU A 130 -4.51 4.70 15.99
N LEU A 131 -4.53 3.39 16.17
CA LEU A 131 -5.51 2.49 15.55
C LEU A 131 -6.96 2.82 15.88
N SER A 132 -7.24 3.37 17.06
CA SER A 132 -8.57 3.80 17.46
C SER A 132 -9.13 4.98 16.65
N LYS A 133 -8.29 5.60 15.81
CA LYS A 133 -8.63 6.75 14.97
C LYS A 133 -8.36 6.50 13.47
N PHE A 134 -7.93 5.30 13.12
CA PHE A 134 -7.54 4.98 11.74
C PHE A 134 -8.64 4.21 11.03
N ALA A 135 -9.09 4.72 9.88
CA ALA A 135 -9.99 4.00 8.95
C ALA A 135 -11.28 3.46 9.60
N LEU A 136 -11.89 4.20 10.53
CA LEU A 136 -12.99 3.72 11.38
C LEU A 136 -14.22 3.25 10.60
N ASN A 137 -14.44 3.80 9.41
CA ASN A 137 -15.63 3.53 8.60
C ASN A 137 -15.34 2.63 7.38
N ALA A 138 -14.08 2.30 7.14
CA ALA A 138 -13.68 1.55 5.95
C ALA A 138 -13.69 0.05 6.20
N LYS A 139 -14.19 -0.70 5.22
CA LYS A 139 -13.86 -2.13 5.07
C LYS A 139 -12.43 -2.26 4.57
N ILE A 140 -11.81 -3.42 4.82
CA ILE A 140 -10.41 -3.65 4.47
C ILE A 140 -10.26 -4.89 3.59
N VAL A 141 -9.76 -4.69 2.38
CA VAL A 141 -9.17 -5.73 1.53
C VAL A 141 -7.67 -5.73 1.78
N HIS A 142 -7.12 -6.85 2.25
CA HIS A 142 -5.69 -6.96 2.54
C HIS A 142 -5.05 -8.04 1.67
N ILE A 143 -4.22 -7.61 0.73
CA ILE A 143 -3.47 -8.47 -0.20
C ILE A 143 -2.05 -8.59 0.33
N GLU A 144 -1.70 -9.77 0.84
CA GLU A 144 -0.42 -10.02 1.51
C GLU A 144 0.05 -11.45 1.28
N ILE A 145 1.34 -11.62 1.05
CA ILE A 145 1.95 -12.94 0.83
C ILE A 145 2.16 -13.69 2.15
N ASP A 146 2.38 -12.97 3.24
CA ASP A 146 2.57 -13.56 4.57
C ASP A 146 1.23 -13.68 5.31
N PRO A 147 0.70 -14.90 5.50
CA PRO A 147 -0.55 -15.10 6.23
C PRO A 147 -0.47 -14.64 7.69
N ALA A 148 0.72 -14.51 8.28
CA ALA A 148 0.90 -14.03 9.65
C ALA A 148 0.66 -12.51 9.80
N GLU A 149 0.71 -11.74 8.73
CA GLU A 149 0.38 -10.31 8.74
C GLU A 149 -1.12 -10.05 8.60
N ILE A 150 -1.89 -11.04 8.11
CA ILE A 150 -3.36 -10.92 7.99
C ILE A 150 -4.00 -10.88 9.38
N ASN A 151 -4.85 -9.87 9.61
CA ASN A 151 -5.55 -9.65 10.89
C ASN A 151 -4.63 -9.37 12.10
N LYS A 152 -3.36 -9.10 11.88
CA LYS A 152 -2.40 -8.85 12.96
C LYS A 152 -2.59 -7.46 13.58
N ILE A 153 -2.73 -6.44 12.77
CA ILE A 153 -2.91 -5.05 13.20
C ILE A 153 -4.33 -4.59 12.89
N MET A 154 -4.75 -4.71 11.63
CA MET A 154 -6.09 -4.36 11.17
C MET A 154 -6.85 -5.63 10.77
N LYS A 155 -8.11 -5.71 11.18
CA LYS A 155 -8.99 -6.80 10.75
C LYS A 155 -9.37 -6.62 9.28
N ALA A 156 -9.04 -7.59 8.45
CA ALA A 156 -9.43 -7.60 7.04
C ALA A 156 -10.84 -8.18 6.86
N ASP A 157 -11.70 -7.49 6.13
CA ASP A 157 -13.01 -7.99 5.71
C ASP A 157 -12.88 -8.99 4.56
N ALA A 158 -11.91 -8.75 3.66
CA ALA A 158 -11.56 -9.68 2.59
C ALA A 158 -10.03 -9.86 2.52
N PRO A 159 -9.46 -10.84 3.22
CA PRO A 159 -8.06 -11.19 3.11
C PRO A 159 -7.78 -11.92 1.79
N VAL A 160 -6.71 -11.54 1.08
CA VAL A 160 -6.22 -12.20 -0.13
C VAL A 160 -4.78 -12.62 0.11
N VAL A 161 -4.57 -13.90 0.47
CA VAL A 161 -3.24 -14.43 0.77
C VAL A 161 -2.59 -14.93 -0.50
N GLY A 162 -1.56 -14.22 -0.96
CA GLY A 162 -0.82 -14.53 -2.17
C GLY A 162 0.16 -13.45 -2.58
N ASP A 163 0.90 -13.74 -3.63
CA ASP A 163 1.79 -12.76 -4.27
C ASP A 163 0.98 -11.61 -4.86
N ALA A 164 1.47 -10.38 -4.71
CA ALA A 164 0.73 -9.18 -5.13
C ALA A 164 0.44 -9.18 -6.64
N LYS A 165 1.39 -9.65 -7.47
CA LYS A 165 1.22 -9.72 -8.93
C LYS A 165 0.11 -10.70 -9.31
N GLU A 166 0.13 -11.90 -8.76
CA GLU A 166 -0.88 -12.92 -9.05
C GLU A 166 -2.26 -12.49 -8.51
N ALA A 167 -2.31 -11.88 -7.33
CA ALA A 167 -3.55 -11.35 -6.77
C ALA A 167 -4.16 -10.24 -7.64
N LEU A 168 -3.35 -9.28 -8.11
CA LEU A 168 -3.81 -8.20 -8.97
C LEU A 168 -4.27 -8.69 -10.33
N LYS A 169 -3.61 -9.70 -10.93
CA LYS A 169 -4.08 -10.34 -12.18
C LYS A 169 -5.46 -10.96 -12.04
N GLU A 170 -5.65 -11.73 -10.97
CA GLU A 170 -6.94 -12.39 -10.72
C GLU A 170 -8.05 -11.37 -10.41
N LEU A 171 -7.75 -10.33 -9.63
CA LEU A 171 -8.67 -9.24 -9.34
C LEU A 171 -9.04 -8.46 -10.60
N LEU A 172 -8.06 -8.18 -11.46
CA LEU A 172 -8.27 -7.45 -12.71
C LEU A 172 -9.32 -8.11 -13.61
N ALA A 173 -9.42 -9.44 -13.58
CA ALA A 173 -10.44 -10.18 -14.33
C ALA A 173 -11.86 -10.03 -13.74
N LYS A 174 -11.98 -9.69 -12.44
CA LYS A 174 -13.26 -9.69 -11.71
C LYS A 174 -13.78 -8.29 -11.34
N VAL A 175 -12.91 -7.27 -11.32
CA VAL A 175 -13.34 -5.89 -11.03
C VAL A 175 -13.95 -5.24 -12.27
N SER A 176 -14.94 -4.39 -12.03
CA SER A 176 -15.59 -3.59 -13.07
C SER A 176 -14.79 -2.33 -13.36
N LYS A 177 -14.95 -1.80 -14.58
CA LYS A 177 -14.47 -0.46 -14.90
C LYS A 177 -15.31 0.56 -14.12
N ASN A 178 -14.63 1.50 -13.45
CA ASN A 178 -15.30 2.53 -12.66
C ASN A 178 -14.47 3.83 -12.68
N GLU A 179 -15.06 4.90 -12.13
CA GLU A 179 -14.44 6.21 -11.94
C GLU A 179 -14.92 6.79 -10.61
N HIS A 180 -14.00 7.38 -9.85
CA HIS A 180 -14.28 7.98 -8.55
C HIS A 180 -13.92 9.47 -8.56
N THR A 181 -14.32 10.21 -9.59
CA THR A 181 -13.91 11.59 -9.87
C THR A 181 -14.19 12.54 -8.70
N ALA A 182 -15.38 12.50 -8.11
CA ALA A 182 -15.71 13.36 -6.97
C ALA A 182 -14.86 13.05 -5.74
N TRP A 183 -14.55 11.77 -5.51
CA TRP A 183 -13.67 11.32 -4.44
C TRP A 183 -12.22 11.74 -4.69
N LEU A 184 -11.70 11.54 -5.89
CA LEU A 184 -10.36 11.97 -6.29
C LEU A 184 -10.16 13.49 -6.15
N ASN A 185 -11.20 14.29 -6.46
CA ASN A 185 -11.11 15.75 -6.36
C ASN A 185 -10.91 16.21 -4.91
N GLN A 186 -11.44 15.51 -3.91
CA GLN A 186 -11.18 15.84 -2.51
C GLN A 186 -9.68 15.76 -2.16
N PHE A 187 -8.98 14.74 -2.66
CA PHE A 187 -7.51 14.65 -2.50
C PHE A 187 -6.79 15.81 -3.19
N LYS A 188 -7.19 16.14 -4.41
CA LYS A 188 -6.57 17.23 -5.18
C LYS A 188 -6.73 18.58 -4.49
N GLU A 189 -7.90 18.85 -3.91
CA GLU A 189 -8.16 20.08 -3.16
C GLU A 189 -7.29 20.17 -1.90
N LEU A 190 -7.18 19.09 -1.13
CA LEU A 190 -6.35 19.08 0.08
C LEU A 190 -4.86 19.14 -0.25
N ASN A 191 -4.40 18.46 -1.31
CA ASN A 191 -3.01 18.53 -1.76
C ASN A 191 -2.65 19.93 -2.27
N LYS A 192 -3.58 20.62 -2.96
CA LYS A 192 -3.40 22.02 -3.34
C LYS A 192 -3.27 22.94 -2.13
N LEU A 193 -4.13 22.73 -1.12
CA LEU A 193 -4.08 23.48 0.13
C LEU A 193 -2.76 23.28 0.88
N GLU A 194 -2.25 22.05 0.94
CA GLU A 194 -0.96 21.71 1.52
C GLU A 194 0.17 22.41 0.77
N PHE A 195 0.17 22.35 -0.57
CA PHE A 195 1.16 23.01 -1.39
C PHE A 195 1.20 24.52 -1.15
N GLU A 196 0.04 25.18 -1.14
CA GLU A 196 -0.03 26.64 -0.97
C GLU A 196 0.37 27.09 0.43
N LYS A 197 0.00 26.35 1.46
CA LYS A 197 0.20 26.76 2.86
C LYS A 197 1.50 26.28 3.50
N VAL A 198 2.04 25.16 3.04
CA VAL A 198 3.20 24.53 3.66
C VAL A 198 4.38 24.50 2.69
N VAL A 199 4.22 23.86 1.53
CA VAL A 199 5.34 23.58 0.63
C VAL A 199 5.87 24.85 -0.04
N LYS A 200 4.97 25.68 -0.58
CA LYS A 200 5.37 26.92 -1.29
C LYS A 200 6.13 27.91 -0.41
N PRO A 201 5.71 28.20 0.83
CA PRO A 201 6.48 29.08 1.71
C PRO A 201 7.86 28.55 2.08
N GLU A 202 8.03 27.23 2.19
CA GLU A 202 9.33 26.62 2.49
C GLU A 202 10.31 26.61 1.30
N ILE A 203 9.77 26.43 0.08
CA ILE A 203 10.59 26.42 -1.15
C ILE A 203 11.00 27.83 -1.58
N MET A 204 10.17 28.86 -1.30
CA MET A 204 10.37 30.23 -1.75
C MET A 204 10.60 31.24 -0.60
N PRO A 205 11.37 30.94 0.47
CA PRO A 205 11.56 31.87 1.57
C PRO A 205 12.38 33.12 1.21
N HIS A 206 12.98 33.21 0.02
CA HIS A 206 13.92 34.25 -0.40
C HIS A 206 13.58 34.95 -1.71
N ALA A 207 12.41 34.68 -2.30
CA ALA A 207 12.05 35.32 -3.57
C ALA A 207 11.70 36.81 -3.42
N ASP A 208 11.39 37.29 -2.21
CA ASP A 208 10.95 38.67 -1.94
C ASP A 208 12.00 39.51 -1.19
N GLY A 209 13.26 39.07 -1.14
CA GLY A 209 14.36 39.67 -0.36
C GLY A 209 15.53 40.15 -1.20
N ALA A 210 15.32 40.78 -2.38
CA ALA A 210 16.34 41.46 -3.13
C ALA A 210 15.82 42.81 -3.61
#